data_65276b5a20de01bd913e69192d869d14
#
_entry.id   65276b5a20de01bd913e69192d869d14
#
_cell.length_a   1.000
_cell.length_b   1.000
_cell.length_c   1.000
_cell.angle_alpha   90.00
_cell.angle_beta   90.00
_cell.angle_gamma   90.00
#
_symmetry.space_group_name_H-M   'P 1'
#
loop_
_entity.id
_entity.type
_entity.pdbx_description
1 polymer ?
#
loop_
_entity_poly.entity_id
_entity_poly.type
_entity_poly.pdbx_seq_one_letter_code
_entity_poly.pdbx_strand_id
1 'polypeptide(L)'
;MKKLLFLFVFASLSTWAFAQQPETTAANSQTTQSKSDQSESPVTILEPASKTLVYNVENTVKVSIKGVNSNYLIIKPLNDSTCTLRHDRDAGIYIIKPIIPEGVITLRVGYMDFLGAYKRVDEIDFTVVAEQPKQE
;
A
#
# COMPACT_ATOMS: atom_id res chain seq x y z
N MET A 1 41.24 39.79 -3.11
CA MET A 1 42.58 39.14 -3.11
C MET A 1 42.43 37.75 -2.50
N LYS A 2 43.09 36.80 -3.14
CA LYS A 2 43.40 35.40 -2.82
C LYS A 2 42.35 34.37 -3.16
N LYS A 3 42.57 33.85 -4.36
CA LYS A 3 42.15 32.56 -4.94
C LYS A 3 42.77 31.45 -4.09
N LEU A 4 42.02 30.38 -3.81
CA LEU A 4 42.65 29.09 -3.56
C LEU A 4 41.88 27.99 -4.32
N LEU A 5 42.60 27.54 -5.32
CA LEU A 5 42.33 26.43 -6.21
C LEU A 5 42.75 25.14 -5.48
N PHE A 6 41.84 24.18 -5.30
CA PHE A 6 42.22 22.83 -4.90
C PHE A 6 41.77 21.85 -5.98
N LEU A 7 42.75 21.47 -6.76
CA LEU A 7 42.73 20.42 -7.76
C LEU A 7 43.09 19.12 -7.01
N PHE A 8 42.21 18.14 -6.98
CA PHE A 8 42.57 16.75 -6.62
C PHE A 8 42.20 15.83 -7.78
N VAL A 9 43.22 15.49 -8.50
CA VAL A 9 43.27 14.38 -9.46
C VAL A 9 43.61 13.12 -8.66
N PHE A 10 42.77 12.12 -8.70
CA PHE A 10 43.15 10.74 -8.40
C PHE A 10 42.61 9.81 -9.46
N ALA A 11 43.54 9.47 -10.35
CA ALA A 11 43.43 8.34 -11.23
C ALA A 11 43.93 7.09 -10.48
N SER A 12 43.16 6.02 -10.46
CA SER A 12 43.73 4.68 -10.30
C SER A 12 42.89 3.66 -11.05
N LEU A 13 43.47 3.21 -12.13
CA LEU A 13 43.11 1.99 -12.86
C LEU A 13 43.35 0.77 -11.97
N SER A 14 42.42 -0.17 -11.98
CA SER A 14 42.71 -1.56 -11.64
C SER A 14 41.88 -2.47 -12.54
N THR A 15 42.50 -2.89 -13.61
CA THR A 15 42.15 -4.03 -14.45
C THR A 15 42.33 -5.33 -13.65
N TRP A 16 41.28 -6.13 -13.53
CA TRP A 16 41.43 -7.56 -13.25
C TRP A 16 40.62 -8.33 -14.29
N ALA A 17 41.36 -8.81 -15.28
CA ALA A 17 40.94 -9.88 -16.15
C ALA A 17 41.30 -11.20 -15.46
N PHE A 18 40.37 -12.11 -15.37
CA PHE A 18 40.69 -13.53 -15.32
C PHE A 18 39.66 -14.34 -16.06
N ALA A 19 40.18 -15.10 -16.96
CA ALA A 19 39.55 -15.93 -17.96
C ALA A 19 39.19 -17.32 -17.42
N GLN A 20 38.34 -17.97 -18.22
CA GLN A 20 38.24 -19.41 -18.53
C GLN A 20 37.34 -20.29 -17.69
N GLN A 21 36.29 -20.70 -18.43
CA GLN A 21 35.52 -21.93 -18.34
C GLN A 21 36.40 -23.20 -18.39
N PRO A 22 35.94 -24.39 -17.89
CA PRO A 22 35.21 -25.23 -18.82
C PRO A 22 33.97 -25.92 -18.27
N GLU A 23 33.13 -26.35 -19.24
CA GLU A 23 31.94 -27.18 -19.18
C GLU A 23 32.10 -28.45 -18.35
N THR A 24 31.03 -28.84 -17.64
CA THR A 24 30.60 -30.23 -17.57
C THR A 24 29.12 -30.32 -17.20
N THR A 25 28.37 -30.97 -18.04
CA THR A 25 27.02 -31.45 -18.03
C THR A 25 26.64 -32.16 -16.73
N ALA A 26 25.51 -31.75 -16.09
CA ALA A 26 24.59 -32.68 -15.46
C ALA A 26 23.24 -32.00 -15.21
N ALA A 27 22.22 -32.53 -15.84
CA ALA A 27 20.82 -32.20 -15.61
C ALA A 27 20.45 -32.52 -14.16
N ASN A 28 19.87 -31.55 -13.47
CA ASN A 28 18.97 -31.84 -12.36
C ASN A 28 17.90 -30.76 -12.27
N SER A 29 16.70 -31.17 -12.69
CA SER A 29 15.48 -30.40 -12.57
C SER A 29 15.17 -30.22 -11.08
N GLN A 30 15.56 -29.12 -10.50
CA GLN A 30 14.96 -28.65 -9.25
C GLN A 30 14.10 -27.42 -9.56
N THR A 31 12.84 -27.70 -9.58
CA THR A 31 11.77 -26.72 -9.47
C THR A 31 12.04 -25.83 -8.26
N THR A 32 12.70 -24.72 -8.49
CA THR A 32 12.80 -23.66 -7.49
C THR A 32 11.43 -23.04 -7.39
N GLN A 33 10.62 -23.54 -6.46
CA GLN A 33 9.46 -22.79 -5.97
C GLN A 33 10.01 -21.45 -5.46
N SER A 34 9.79 -20.44 -6.27
CA SER A 34 9.86 -19.06 -5.84
C SER A 34 8.81 -18.89 -4.76
N LYS A 35 9.23 -19.06 -3.52
CA LYS A 35 8.48 -18.66 -2.35
C LYS A 35 8.48 -17.14 -2.37
N SER A 36 7.49 -16.57 -3.04
CA SER A 36 7.15 -15.17 -2.85
C SER A 36 6.76 -15.02 -1.39
N ASP A 37 7.66 -14.46 -0.58
CA ASP A 37 7.32 -13.88 0.70
C ASP A 37 6.38 -12.70 0.41
N GLN A 38 5.10 -13.02 0.17
CA GLN A 38 4.03 -12.08 0.33
C GLN A 38 4.00 -11.80 1.83
N SER A 39 4.63 -10.70 2.21
CA SER A 39 4.41 -10.10 3.52
C SER A 39 2.91 -9.81 3.59
N GLU A 40 2.18 -10.71 4.25
CA GLU A 40 0.74 -10.62 4.41
C GLU A 40 0.45 -9.32 5.17
N SER A 41 -0.28 -8.39 4.52
CA SER A 41 -0.64 -7.13 5.15
C SER A 41 -1.37 -7.42 6.47
N PRO A 42 -0.99 -6.77 7.57
CA PRO A 42 -1.68 -6.93 8.84
C PRO A 42 -3.10 -6.37 8.82
N VAL A 43 -3.49 -5.68 7.74
CA VAL A 43 -4.80 -5.08 7.55
C VAL A 43 -5.72 -6.04 6.79
N THR A 44 -6.90 -6.27 7.34
CA THR A 44 -7.95 -7.06 6.70
C THR A 44 -9.14 -6.18 6.39
N ILE A 45 -9.58 -6.18 5.12
CA ILE A 45 -10.84 -5.60 4.71
C ILE A 45 -11.92 -6.66 4.86
N LEU A 46 -12.88 -6.39 5.73
CA LEU A 46 -13.99 -7.29 5.99
C LEU A 46 -15.17 -7.01 5.05
N GLU A 47 -15.40 -5.74 4.76
CA GLU A 47 -16.47 -5.25 3.86
C GLU A 47 -16.01 -3.96 3.17
N PRO A 48 -16.30 -3.73 1.87
CA PRO A 48 -16.70 -4.75 0.90
C PRO A 48 -15.50 -5.63 0.50
N ALA A 49 -15.69 -6.93 0.45
CA ALA A 49 -14.63 -7.89 0.08
C ALA A 49 -14.08 -7.64 -1.35
N SER A 50 -14.91 -7.09 -2.24
CA SER A 50 -14.53 -6.72 -3.61
C SER A 50 -13.61 -5.50 -3.69
N LYS A 51 -13.45 -4.74 -2.61
CA LYS A 51 -12.78 -3.42 -2.61
C LYS A 51 -13.36 -2.47 -3.67
N THR A 52 -14.69 -2.53 -3.87
CA THR A 52 -15.40 -1.70 -4.84
C THR A 52 -16.35 -0.76 -4.10
N LEU A 53 -16.33 0.52 -4.46
CA LEU A 53 -17.22 1.55 -3.93
C LEU A 53 -18.14 2.06 -5.05
N VAL A 54 -19.40 2.32 -4.73
CA VAL A 54 -20.35 2.88 -5.69
C VAL A 54 -20.32 4.39 -5.60
N TYR A 55 -20.20 5.05 -6.76
CA TYR A 55 -20.17 6.51 -6.88
C TYR A 55 -21.40 7.16 -6.28
N ASN A 56 -21.21 8.27 -5.57
CA ASN A 56 -22.24 9.11 -4.96
C ASN A 56 -23.19 8.39 -3.98
N VAL A 57 -22.87 7.15 -3.59
CA VAL A 57 -23.60 6.35 -2.60
C VAL A 57 -22.76 6.23 -1.33
N GLU A 58 -23.40 6.15 -0.18
CA GLU A 58 -22.75 5.80 1.08
C GLU A 58 -22.39 4.31 1.08
N ASN A 59 -21.10 4.01 1.09
CA ASN A 59 -20.59 2.66 1.14
C ASN A 59 -20.06 2.37 2.55
N THR A 60 -20.47 1.26 3.10
CA THR A 60 -19.93 0.79 4.39
C THR A 60 -18.61 0.08 4.16
N VAL A 61 -17.56 0.51 4.85
CA VAL A 61 -16.24 -0.11 4.83
C VAL A 61 -15.90 -0.56 6.23
N LYS A 62 -15.67 -1.86 6.40
CA LYS A 62 -15.27 -2.46 7.67
C LYS A 62 -13.84 -2.96 7.57
N VAL A 63 -13.01 -2.50 8.49
CA VAL A 63 -11.58 -2.77 8.49
C VAL A 63 -11.15 -3.30 9.84
N SER A 64 -10.20 -4.21 9.84
CA SER A 64 -9.51 -4.64 11.06
C SER A 64 -8.00 -4.65 10.87
N ILE A 65 -7.26 -4.46 11.96
CA ILE A 65 -5.81 -4.61 12.00
C ILE A 65 -5.50 -5.68 13.05
N LYS A 66 -4.71 -6.69 12.66
CA LYS A 66 -4.32 -7.77 13.57
C LYS A 66 -3.64 -7.21 14.81
N GLY A 67 -4.17 -7.53 15.99
CA GLY A 67 -3.63 -7.10 17.28
C GLY A 67 -3.98 -5.66 17.69
N VAL A 68 -4.80 -4.94 16.93
CA VAL A 68 -5.25 -3.59 17.25
C VAL A 68 -6.72 -3.59 17.62
N ASN A 69 -7.06 -2.94 18.73
CA ASN A 69 -8.47 -2.73 19.10
C ASN A 69 -9.12 -1.73 18.12
N SER A 70 -10.28 -2.09 17.59
CA SER A 70 -10.99 -1.30 16.58
C SER A 70 -11.32 0.13 17.01
N ASN A 71 -11.43 0.40 18.31
CA ASN A 71 -11.65 1.76 18.85
C ASN A 71 -10.48 2.72 18.58
N TYR A 72 -9.29 2.21 18.35
CA TYR A 72 -8.09 3.00 18.06
C TYR A 72 -7.77 3.05 16.58
N LEU A 73 -8.55 2.35 15.74
CA LEU A 73 -8.35 2.30 14.31
C LEU A 73 -8.71 3.65 13.68
N ILE A 74 -7.89 4.11 12.75
CA ILE A 74 -8.07 5.37 12.03
C ILE A 74 -7.87 5.12 10.55
N ILE A 75 -8.85 5.56 9.76
CA ILE A 75 -8.76 5.57 8.30
C ILE A 75 -8.84 7.00 7.82
N LYS A 76 -8.02 7.33 6.84
CA LYS A 76 -8.01 8.64 6.17
C LYS A 76 -7.84 8.47 4.66
N PRO A 77 -8.55 9.21 3.82
CA PRO A 77 -8.24 9.20 2.40
C PRO A 77 -6.85 9.79 2.15
N LEU A 78 -6.16 9.28 1.13
CA LEU A 78 -4.90 9.85 0.67
C LEU A 78 -5.11 11.24 0.07
N ASN A 79 -6.26 11.43 -0.59
CA ASN A 79 -6.70 12.68 -1.18
C ASN A 79 -8.14 12.99 -0.74
N ASP A 80 -8.31 14.02 0.08
CA ASP A 80 -9.61 14.41 0.64
C ASP A 80 -10.63 14.86 -0.41
N SER A 81 -10.19 15.20 -1.64
CA SER A 81 -11.08 15.59 -2.74
C SER A 81 -11.73 14.41 -3.46
N THR A 82 -11.39 13.17 -3.13
CA THR A 82 -11.91 11.97 -3.83
C THR A 82 -13.16 11.38 -3.18
N CYS A 83 -13.33 11.57 -1.88
CA CYS A 83 -14.45 11.04 -1.12
C CYS A 83 -14.72 11.85 0.16
N THR A 84 -15.94 11.74 0.67
CA THR A 84 -16.21 12.06 2.06
C THR A 84 -16.11 10.80 2.89
N LEU A 85 -15.53 10.92 4.08
CA LEU A 85 -15.36 9.81 5.01
C LEU A 85 -15.85 10.21 6.39
N ARG A 86 -16.67 9.35 7.00
CA ARG A 86 -17.07 9.49 8.39
C ARG A 86 -16.90 8.15 9.12
N HIS A 87 -16.56 8.21 10.38
CA HIS A 87 -16.57 7.04 11.25
C HIS A 87 -18.00 6.75 11.68
N ASP A 88 -18.41 5.49 11.65
CA ASP A 88 -19.67 5.06 12.21
C ASP A 88 -19.54 4.91 13.74
N ARG A 89 -20.67 4.74 14.43
CA ARG A 89 -20.68 4.55 15.87
C ARG A 89 -19.99 3.26 16.29
N ASP A 90 -20.03 2.26 15.41
CA ASP A 90 -19.41 0.96 15.65
C ASP A 90 -17.91 0.99 15.29
N ALA A 91 -17.11 0.47 16.18
CA ALA A 91 -15.67 0.44 16.04
C ALA A 91 -15.22 -0.32 14.78
N GLY A 92 -14.34 0.31 13.98
CA GLY A 92 -13.80 -0.27 12.74
C GLY A 92 -14.74 -0.15 11.54
N ILE A 93 -15.89 0.52 11.66
CA ILE A 93 -16.83 0.76 10.57
C ILE A 93 -16.73 2.22 10.13
N TYR A 94 -16.61 2.40 8.83
CA TYR A 94 -16.50 3.71 8.17
C TYR A 94 -17.51 3.81 7.03
N ILE A 95 -18.09 4.98 6.87
CA ILE A 95 -18.98 5.30 5.76
C ILE A 95 -18.21 6.18 4.79
N ILE A 96 -18.08 5.71 3.56
CA ILE A 96 -17.35 6.39 2.49
C ILE A 96 -18.30 6.69 1.35
N LYS A 97 -18.35 7.95 0.96
CA LYS A 97 -19.11 8.39 -0.21
C LYS A 97 -18.14 8.94 -1.24
N PRO A 98 -17.87 8.21 -2.34
CA PRO A 98 -17.04 8.70 -3.43
C PRO A 98 -17.63 9.96 -4.08
N ILE A 99 -16.77 10.94 -4.36
CA ILE A 99 -17.12 12.18 -5.08
C ILE A 99 -16.69 12.07 -6.55
N ILE A 100 -15.69 11.22 -6.83
CA ILE A 100 -15.25 10.94 -8.20
C ILE A 100 -16.11 9.83 -8.81
N PRO A 101 -16.57 9.98 -10.09
CA PRO A 101 -17.48 9.01 -10.71
C PRO A 101 -16.81 7.67 -11.07
N GLU A 102 -15.49 7.68 -11.23
CA GLU A 102 -14.68 6.52 -11.57
C GLU A 102 -13.23 6.72 -11.10
N GLY A 103 -12.46 5.64 -10.99
CA GLY A 103 -11.06 5.68 -10.61
C GLY A 103 -10.76 4.90 -9.34
N VAL A 104 -9.71 5.31 -8.63
CA VAL A 104 -9.25 4.66 -7.41
C VAL A 104 -9.24 5.65 -6.26
N ILE A 105 -9.75 5.21 -5.11
CA ILE A 105 -9.64 5.91 -3.84
C ILE A 105 -8.69 5.12 -2.96
N THR A 106 -7.56 5.72 -2.62
CA THR A 106 -6.59 5.13 -1.70
C THR A 106 -6.88 5.58 -0.28
N LEU A 107 -7.04 4.65 0.63
CA LEU A 107 -7.24 4.89 2.05
C LEU A 107 -5.99 4.52 2.83
N ARG A 108 -5.50 5.44 3.65
CA ARG A 108 -4.47 5.16 4.65
C ARG A 108 -5.11 4.56 5.88
N VAL A 109 -4.65 3.39 6.27
CA VAL A 109 -5.11 2.66 7.44
C VAL A 109 -4.04 2.67 8.51
N GLY A 110 -4.42 2.98 9.73
CA GLY A 110 -3.53 3.00 10.87
C GLY A 110 -4.29 2.99 12.18
N TYR A 111 -3.59 3.27 13.25
CA TYR A 111 -4.19 3.34 14.58
C TYR A 111 -3.54 4.41 15.44
N MET A 112 -4.23 4.83 16.49
CA MET A 112 -3.67 5.67 17.54
C MET A 112 -3.01 4.77 18.59
N ASP A 113 -1.74 4.99 18.90
CA ASP A 113 -1.08 4.27 19.98
C ASP A 113 -1.48 4.82 21.36
N PHE A 114 -1.02 4.16 22.41
CA PHE A 114 -1.33 4.54 23.80
C PHE A 114 -0.74 5.91 24.21
N LEU A 115 0.20 6.45 23.44
CA LEU A 115 0.77 7.79 23.63
C LEU A 115 0.02 8.86 22.82
N GLY A 116 -1.02 8.47 22.07
CA GLY A 116 -1.77 9.37 21.20
C GLY A 116 -1.09 9.67 19.87
N ALA A 117 -0.07 8.89 19.47
CA ALA A 117 0.59 9.05 18.19
C ALA A 117 -0.08 8.17 17.11
N TYR A 118 -0.31 8.75 15.92
CA TYR A 118 -0.82 8.00 14.78
C TYR A 118 0.28 7.10 14.19
N LYS A 119 -0.03 5.82 14.07
CA LYS A 119 0.81 4.79 13.42
C LYS A 119 0.15 4.33 12.14
N ARG A 120 0.73 4.68 10.99
CA ARG A 120 0.32 4.14 9.70
C ARG A 120 0.74 2.68 9.59
N VAL A 121 -0.16 1.84 9.09
CA VAL A 121 0.07 0.41 8.91
C VAL A 121 0.09 0.05 7.44
N ASP A 122 -0.91 0.54 6.65
CA ASP A 122 -1.04 0.18 5.24
C ASP A 122 -1.78 1.26 4.44
N GLU A 123 -1.77 1.11 3.12
CA GLU A 123 -2.59 1.85 2.17
C GLU A 123 -3.40 0.86 1.34
N ILE A 124 -4.69 1.12 1.17
CA ILE A 124 -5.62 0.22 0.51
C ILE A 124 -6.35 0.96 -0.58
N ASP A 125 -6.34 0.37 -1.76
CA ASP A 125 -7.03 0.89 -2.94
C ASP A 125 -8.43 0.31 -3.07
N PHE A 126 -9.39 1.21 -3.32
CA PHE A 126 -10.77 0.89 -3.66
C PHE A 126 -11.09 1.42 -5.04
N THR A 127 -11.65 0.57 -5.89
CA THR A 127 -12.12 0.96 -7.21
C THR A 127 -13.50 1.59 -7.10
N VAL A 128 -13.69 2.77 -7.71
CA VAL A 128 -14.99 3.42 -7.79
C VAL A 128 -15.69 3.02 -9.08
N VAL A 129 -16.95 2.62 -8.96
CA VAL A 129 -17.79 2.27 -10.11
C VAL A 129 -19.06 3.13 -10.10
N ALA A 130 -19.59 3.43 -11.28
CA ALA A 130 -20.88 4.09 -11.41
C ALA A 130 -21.99 3.22 -10.82
N GLU A 131 -23.01 3.84 -10.28
CA GLU A 131 -24.23 3.14 -9.86
C GLU A 131 -24.86 2.48 -11.09
N GLN A 132 -25.01 1.16 -11.04
CA GLN A 132 -25.76 0.47 -12.09
C GLN A 132 -27.24 0.83 -11.94
N PRO A 133 -27.93 1.32 -13.00
CA PRO A 133 -29.36 1.52 -12.92
C PRO A 133 -30.03 0.20 -12.56
N LYS A 134 -30.87 0.21 -11.51
CA LYS A 134 -31.70 -0.95 -11.16
C LYS A 134 -32.53 -1.27 -12.39
N GLN A 135 -32.32 -2.45 -12.97
CA GLN A 135 -33.24 -3.00 -13.95
C GLN A 135 -34.52 -3.33 -13.18
N GLU A 136 -35.58 -2.56 -13.44
CA GLU A 136 -36.94 -2.88 -13.02
C GLU A 136 -37.49 -4.04 -13.86
#